data_debd22db12ffbae6d43cb578fc0b35bc
#
_entry.id   debd22db12ffbae6d43cb578fc0b35bc
#
_cell.length_a   1.000
_cell.length_b   1.000
_cell.length_c   1.000
_cell.angle_alpha   90.00
_cell.angle_beta   90.00
_cell.angle_gamma   90.00
#
_symmetry.space_group_name_H-M   'P 1'
#
loop_
_entity.id
_entity.type
_entity.pdbx_description
1 polymer ?
#
loop_
_entity_poly.entity_id
_entity_poly.type
_entity_poly.pdbx_seq_one_letter_code
_entity_poly.pdbx_strand_id
1 'polypeptide(L)'
;MNAEAQGQKSGKSSPTKWIVAAIAVVLVVIAGIAIVGGGSDNGSSNDSADGGSQVTTPPDGSAASGGAGEFQPVTATGEALPMLEESVPAPGSDPAEGTAAPVLSGFDFDGAPVTLAPTGKPMLLVFLAHWCPHCNAEIPRLIEWKESDQMPDSLEVVGVTTGSRDDQPNWPPSQWLVDMEWPWAVMADSENQDAAYAMGVGGYPGLVLLDGDGTVLARRSGEASVSELNDWVAAALPSA
;
A
#
# COMPACT_ATOMS: atom_id res chain seq x y z
N MET A 1 57.30 -32.91 -31.82
CA MET A 1 57.39 -32.16 -33.10
C MET A 1 56.25 -31.15 -33.09
N ASN A 2 56.67 -29.88 -33.15
CA ASN A 2 55.94 -28.64 -33.51
C ASN A 2 54.65 -28.31 -32.73
N ALA A 3 54.62 -27.40 -31.78
CA ALA A 3 54.86 -25.95 -31.79
C ALA A 3 54.03 -25.24 -32.89
N GLU A 4 53.04 -24.45 -32.46
CA GLU A 4 52.94 -23.05 -32.86
C GLU A 4 51.86 -22.30 -32.07
N ALA A 5 52.34 -21.23 -31.53
CA ALA A 5 51.71 -20.14 -30.82
C ALA A 5 51.10 -19.15 -31.83
N GLN A 6 50.42 -18.15 -31.26
CA GLN A 6 49.95 -16.85 -31.77
C GLN A 6 48.44 -16.78 -31.87
N GLY A 7 47.74 -15.73 -31.38
CA GLY A 7 48.22 -14.38 -31.07
C GLY A 7 47.08 -13.60 -30.36
N GLN A 8 47.57 -12.84 -29.44
CA GLN A 8 46.88 -11.87 -28.63
C GLN A 8 46.48 -10.65 -29.49
N LYS A 9 45.19 -10.26 -29.51
CA LYS A 9 44.79 -8.93 -30.00
C LYS A 9 44.08 -8.14 -28.89
N SER A 10 44.87 -7.25 -28.35
CA SER A 10 44.45 -6.11 -27.54
C SER A 10 43.53 -5.18 -28.35
N GLY A 11 42.32 -4.98 -27.89
CA GLY A 11 41.38 -3.98 -28.38
C GLY A 11 41.29 -2.81 -27.42
N LYS A 12 41.78 -1.68 -27.84
CA LYS A 12 41.79 -0.38 -27.12
C LYS A 12 40.39 0.11 -26.79
N SER A 13 40.16 0.47 -25.54
CA SER A 13 39.04 1.26 -25.04
C SER A 13 39.16 2.71 -25.52
N SER A 14 38.09 3.21 -26.12
CA SER A 14 37.87 4.67 -26.37
C SER A 14 37.13 5.32 -25.21
N PRO A 15 37.54 6.51 -24.76
CA PRO A 15 36.83 7.20 -23.70
C PRO A 15 35.60 7.96 -24.26
N THR A 16 34.44 7.63 -23.82
CA THR A 16 33.19 8.37 -24.13
C THR A 16 33.16 9.65 -23.31
N LYS A 17 33.05 10.75 -24.03
CA LYS A 17 33.01 12.12 -23.51
C LYS A 17 31.77 12.38 -22.67
N TRP A 18 31.97 12.92 -21.47
CA TRP A 18 30.93 13.46 -20.60
C TRP A 18 30.35 14.73 -21.24
N ILE A 19 29.05 14.72 -21.51
CA ILE A 19 28.30 15.91 -21.87
C ILE A 19 27.66 16.44 -20.59
N VAL A 20 28.16 17.55 -20.10
CA VAL A 20 27.56 18.33 -19.01
C VAL A 20 26.46 19.19 -19.64
N ALA A 21 25.21 18.88 -19.37
CA ALA A 21 24.07 19.75 -19.69
C ALA A 21 23.75 20.61 -18.46
N ALA A 22 24.00 21.90 -18.57
CA ALA A 22 23.61 22.90 -17.58
C ALA A 22 22.12 23.18 -17.71
N ILE A 23 21.36 22.95 -16.63
CA ILE A 23 19.96 23.33 -16.53
C ILE A 23 19.89 24.72 -15.90
N ALA A 24 19.38 25.68 -16.67
CA ALA A 24 19.12 27.04 -16.22
C ALA A 24 17.80 27.04 -15.40
N VAL A 25 17.92 27.48 -14.14
CA VAL A 25 16.77 27.73 -13.26
C VAL A 25 16.16 29.07 -13.62
N VAL A 26 14.93 29.08 -14.10
CA VAL A 26 14.12 30.31 -14.28
C VAL A 26 13.24 30.47 -13.04
N LEU A 27 13.59 31.45 -12.20
CA LEU A 27 12.75 31.94 -11.09
C LEU A 27 11.75 32.97 -11.68
N VAL A 28 10.47 32.65 -11.67
CA VAL A 28 9.40 33.63 -11.88
C VAL A 28 8.86 34.06 -10.53
N VAL A 29 9.16 35.27 -10.14
CA VAL A 29 8.55 35.99 -9.03
C VAL A 29 7.29 36.66 -9.54
N ILE A 30 6.12 36.29 -9.04
CA ILE A 30 4.89 37.05 -9.26
C ILE A 30 4.52 37.70 -7.91
N ALA A 31 4.65 39.02 -7.91
CA ALA A 31 4.25 39.90 -6.81
C ALA A 31 2.72 40.09 -6.81
N GLY A 32 2.19 40.29 -5.60
CA GLY A 32 0.80 40.33 -5.28
C GLY A 32 -0.04 41.47 -5.82
N ILE A 33 -1.34 41.30 -5.72
CA ILE A 33 -2.30 42.40 -5.63
C ILE A 33 -3.32 42.05 -4.54
N ALA A 34 -3.29 42.88 -3.50
CA ALA A 34 -4.35 42.96 -2.51
C ALA A 34 -5.48 43.81 -3.05
N ILE A 35 -6.71 43.34 -2.96
CA ILE A 35 -7.90 44.19 -3.14
C ILE A 35 -8.69 44.17 -1.85
N VAL A 36 -8.74 45.33 -1.23
CA VAL A 36 -9.59 45.70 -0.12
C VAL A 36 -10.89 46.29 -0.65
N GLY A 37 -12.00 45.91 -0.08
CA GLY A 37 -13.28 46.59 -0.15
C GLY A 37 -14.34 45.71 0.52
N GLY A 38 -14.97 46.01 1.57
CA GLY A 38 -15.44 47.29 2.13
C GLY A 38 -16.95 47.28 2.19
N GLY A 39 -17.50 47.30 3.44
CA GLY A 39 -18.84 47.81 3.77
C GLY A 39 -19.99 46.78 3.77
N SER A 40 -20.93 46.74 4.62
CA SER A 40 -21.43 47.57 5.75
C SER A 40 -22.64 46.85 6.33
N ASP A 41 -22.71 46.87 7.66
CA ASP A 41 -23.84 47.20 8.55
C ASP A 41 -25.23 46.61 8.36
N ASN A 42 -25.75 46.02 9.37
CA ASN A 42 -26.86 46.38 10.27
C ASN A 42 -27.40 45.12 10.93
N GLY A 43 -27.50 44.94 12.22
CA GLY A 43 -28.02 45.78 13.25
C GLY A 43 -29.08 45.02 14.02
N SER A 44 -28.92 45.06 15.33
CA SER A 44 -29.98 45.02 16.37
C SER A 44 -30.44 43.71 17.00
N SER A 45 -29.92 43.51 18.19
CA SER A 45 -30.59 43.29 19.48
C SER A 45 -31.83 42.38 19.58
N ASN A 46 -31.80 41.35 20.41
CA ASN A 46 -32.38 41.41 21.78
C ASN A 46 -32.19 40.09 22.53
N ASP A 47 -31.93 40.31 23.81
CA ASP A 47 -31.97 39.45 24.98
C ASP A 47 -33.06 38.36 24.98
N SER A 48 -32.71 37.18 25.48
CA SER A 48 -33.31 36.61 26.68
C SER A 48 -32.60 35.31 27.09
N ALA A 49 -32.15 35.29 28.34
CA ALA A 49 -31.66 34.14 29.05
C ALA A 49 -32.74 33.07 29.20
N ASP A 50 -32.43 31.84 28.91
CA ASP A 50 -33.02 30.71 29.61
C ASP A 50 -32.03 29.54 29.67
N GLY A 51 -31.82 29.08 30.91
CA GLY A 51 -30.89 28.01 31.22
C GLY A 51 -31.49 26.66 30.85
N GLY A 52 -30.99 26.08 29.75
CA GLY A 52 -31.23 24.71 29.36
C GLY A 52 -29.95 23.94 29.41
N SER A 53 -29.82 22.97 30.33
CA SER A 53 -28.77 21.94 30.32
C SER A 53 -28.76 21.26 28.96
N GLN A 54 -27.78 21.59 28.15
CA GLN A 54 -27.50 20.85 26.95
C GLN A 54 -26.79 19.54 27.34
N VAL A 55 -27.56 18.45 27.33
CA VAL A 55 -27.03 17.12 27.18
C VAL A 55 -26.33 17.07 25.81
N THR A 56 -25.00 17.15 25.83
CA THR A 56 -24.21 16.85 24.63
C THR A 56 -24.37 15.39 24.35
N THR A 57 -25.25 15.03 23.45
CA THR A 57 -25.24 13.74 22.76
C THR A 57 -23.86 13.63 22.08
N PRO A 58 -23.13 12.50 22.25
CA PRO A 58 -21.94 12.23 21.47
C PRO A 58 -22.29 12.29 19.99
N PRO A 59 -21.40 12.74 19.10
CA PRO A 59 -21.67 12.68 17.67
C PRO A 59 -21.99 11.24 17.32
N ASP A 60 -23.16 11.07 16.76
CA ASP A 60 -23.64 9.82 16.17
C ASP A 60 -22.53 9.30 15.27
N GLY A 61 -21.92 8.16 15.64
CA GLY A 61 -20.95 7.49 14.84
C GLY A 61 -21.67 6.94 13.61
N SER A 62 -21.84 7.80 12.61
CA SER A 62 -22.26 7.37 11.29
C SER A 62 -21.20 6.40 10.79
N ALA A 63 -21.46 5.11 10.91
CA ALA A 63 -20.62 4.10 10.31
C ALA A 63 -20.54 4.44 8.82
N ALA A 64 -19.33 4.58 8.29
CA ALA A 64 -19.15 4.77 6.86
C ALA A 64 -19.86 3.62 6.14
N SER A 65 -20.70 3.95 5.18
CA SER A 65 -21.36 2.97 4.32
C SER A 65 -20.60 2.90 3.01
N GLY A 66 -20.16 1.71 2.60
CA GLY A 66 -19.59 1.48 1.28
C GLY A 66 -20.69 1.60 0.21
N GLY A 67 -20.30 2.05 -0.96
CA GLY A 67 -21.04 1.97 -2.21
C GLY A 67 -20.14 1.43 -3.29
N ALA A 68 -20.65 1.02 -4.45
CA ALA A 68 -19.78 0.57 -5.54
C ALA A 68 -18.79 1.68 -5.95
N GLY A 69 -17.50 1.35 -6.05
CA GLY A 69 -16.46 2.33 -6.45
C GLY A 69 -15.05 1.82 -6.25
N GLU A 70 -14.13 2.49 -6.94
CA GLU A 70 -12.71 2.13 -6.98
C GLU A 70 -11.95 2.58 -5.72
N PHE A 71 -12.49 3.52 -4.98
CA PHE A 71 -12.01 3.98 -3.69
C PHE A 71 -13.09 3.76 -2.65
N GLN A 72 -12.71 3.22 -1.51
CA GLN A 72 -13.63 2.95 -0.43
C GLN A 72 -13.11 3.56 0.89
N PRO A 73 -13.97 4.01 1.78
CA PRO A 73 -13.55 4.47 3.07
C PRO A 73 -12.90 3.33 3.87
N VAL A 74 -11.74 3.60 4.46
CA VAL A 74 -11.03 2.69 5.35
C VAL A 74 -10.90 3.33 6.72
N THR A 75 -11.16 2.55 7.75
CA THR A 75 -10.91 2.92 9.15
C THR A 75 -9.88 1.97 9.74
N ALA A 76 -8.80 2.50 10.28
CA ALA A 76 -7.82 1.76 11.04
C ALA A 76 -8.06 1.95 12.54
N THR A 77 -8.09 0.85 13.30
CA THR A 77 -8.20 0.84 14.76
C THR A 77 -6.95 0.20 15.36
N GLY A 78 -6.23 0.96 16.16
CA GLY A 78 -4.93 0.60 16.70
C GLY A 78 -3.86 1.59 16.28
N GLU A 79 -2.62 1.33 16.66
CA GLU A 79 -1.47 2.16 16.30
C GLU A 79 -0.98 1.80 14.88
N ALA A 80 -0.73 2.78 14.05
CA ALA A 80 -0.17 2.54 12.72
C ALA A 80 1.25 1.96 12.84
N LEU A 81 1.56 1.01 11.99
CA LEU A 81 2.89 0.43 11.92
C LEU A 81 3.90 1.46 11.38
N PRO A 82 5.16 1.43 11.84
CA PRO A 82 6.21 2.25 11.24
C PRO A 82 6.36 1.91 9.76
N MET A 83 6.70 2.93 8.96
CA MET A 83 6.93 2.70 7.52
C MET A 83 8.06 1.70 7.31
N LEU A 84 7.85 0.80 6.35
CA LEU A 84 8.88 -0.15 5.93
C LEU A 84 9.99 0.59 5.18
N GLU A 85 11.20 0.62 5.74
CA GLU A 85 12.33 1.36 5.18
C GLU A 85 13.13 0.52 4.17
N GLU A 86 13.30 -0.77 4.45
CA GLU A 86 14.00 -1.71 3.57
C GLU A 86 13.03 -2.61 2.82
N SER A 87 13.24 -2.82 1.52
CA SER A 87 12.32 -3.64 0.72
C SER A 87 12.25 -5.09 1.20
N VAL A 88 13.37 -5.64 1.66
CA VAL A 88 13.44 -7.01 2.22
C VAL A 88 14.30 -6.94 3.49
N PRO A 89 13.70 -6.62 4.65
CA PRO A 89 14.43 -6.59 5.90
C PRO A 89 15.02 -7.96 6.26
N ALA A 90 16.16 -7.94 6.94
CA ALA A 90 16.63 -9.15 7.60
C ALA A 90 15.66 -9.55 8.71
N PRO A 91 15.49 -10.85 9.03
CA PRO A 91 14.63 -11.28 10.12
C PRO A 91 14.98 -10.57 11.45
N GLY A 92 13.98 -10.00 12.10
CA GLY A 92 14.15 -9.23 13.34
C GLY A 92 14.67 -7.81 13.18
N SER A 93 14.86 -7.31 11.96
CA SER A 93 15.32 -5.93 11.72
C SER A 93 14.17 -4.94 11.44
N ASP A 94 13.01 -5.42 11.05
CA ASP A 94 11.84 -4.56 10.86
C ASP A 94 11.23 -4.18 12.23
N PRO A 95 11.15 -2.88 12.57
CA PRO A 95 10.61 -2.45 13.87
C PRO A 95 9.13 -2.82 14.09
N ALA A 96 8.40 -3.22 13.05
CA ALA A 96 7.03 -3.71 13.19
C ALA A 96 6.94 -5.18 13.60
N GLU A 97 7.99 -5.99 13.40
CA GLU A 97 7.96 -7.40 13.80
C GLU A 97 7.64 -7.58 15.29
N GLY A 98 6.71 -8.47 15.60
CA GLY A 98 6.26 -8.72 16.97
C GLY A 98 5.30 -7.67 17.53
N THR A 99 4.91 -6.66 16.76
CA THR A 99 3.89 -5.69 17.17
C THR A 99 2.50 -6.06 16.64
N ALA A 100 1.44 -5.66 17.35
CA ALA A 100 0.09 -5.84 16.87
C ALA A 100 -0.18 -4.91 15.68
N ALA A 101 -0.66 -5.45 14.58
CA ALA A 101 -1.13 -4.67 13.45
C ALA A 101 -2.48 -3.99 13.78
N PRO A 102 -2.76 -2.78 13.24
CA PRO A 102 -4.08 -2.20 13.35
C PRO A 102 -5.13 -3.05 12.64
N VAL A 103 -6.33 -3.11 13.20
CA VAL A 103 -7.50 -3.69 12.52
C VAL A 103 -7.97 -2.71 11.48
N LEU A 104 -8.14 -3.18 10.23
CA LEU A 104 -8.71 -2.37 9.16
C LEU A 104 -10.15 -2.78 8.89
N SER A 105 -11.02 -1.80 8.79
CA SER A 105 -12.41 -1.96 8.37
C SER A 105 -12.64 -1.11 7.12
N GLY A 106 -13.07 -1.71 6.05
CA GLY A 106 -13.30 -1.08 4.75
C GLY A 106 -14.31 -1.88 3.93
N PHE A 107 -14.21 -1.77 2.62
CA PHE A 107 -15.15 -2.39 1.70
C PHE A 107 -14.40 -2.91 0.46
N ASP A 108 -15.00 -3.85 -0.25
CA ASP A 108 -14.59 -4.21 -1.60
C ASP A 108 -15.14 -3.19 -2.62
N PHE A 109 -14.89 -3.44 -3.91
CA PHE A 109 -15.34 -2.54 -4.99
C PHE A 109 -16.88 -2.48 -5.15
N ASP A 110 -17.60 -3.50 -4.69
CA ASP A 110 -19.05 -3.56 -4.75
C ASP A 110 -19.71 -2.92 -3.51
N GLY A 111 -18.90 -2.49 -2.54
CA GLY A 111 -19.34 -1.92 -1.27
C GLY A 111 -19.70 -2.98 -0.23
N ALA A 112 -19.31 -4.24 -0.42
CA ALA A 112 -19.45 -5.24 0.61
C ALA A 112 -18.37 -5.04 1.70
N PRO A 113 -18.71 -5.15 2.99
CA PRO A 113 -17.76 -4.90 4.07
C PRO A 113 -16.65 -5.93 4.11
N VAL A 114 -15.42 -5.45 4.26
CA VAL A 114 -14.20 -6.23 4.44
C VAL A 114 -13.52 -5.80 5.73
N THR A 115 -13.19 -6.77 6.60
CA THR A 115 -12.48 -6.50 7.85
C THR A 115 -11.22 -7.35 7.90
N LEU A 116 -10.07 -6.69 8.07
CA LEU A 116 -8.78 -7.33 8.27
C LEU A 116 -8.47 -7.27 9.77
N ALA A 117 -8.81 -8.35 10.46
CA ALA A 117 -8.70 -8.51 11.91
C ALA A 117 -8.19 -9.93 12.22
N PRO A 118 -7.70 -10.19 13.45
CA PRO A 118 -7.32 -11.53 13.87
C PRO A 118 -8.44 -12.56 13.65
N THR A 119 -8.13 -13.64 12.95
CA THR A 119 -9.08 -14.74 12.66
C THR A 119 -8.72 -16.05 13.36
N GLY A 120 -7.59 -16.09 14.07
CA GLY A 120 -6.98 -17.30 14.59
C GLY A 120 -6.15 -18.06 13.54
N LYS A 121 -6.04 -17.52 12.31
CA LYS A 121 -5.21 -18.07 11.24
C LYS A 121 -4.21 -17.01 10.76
N PRO A 122 -3.04 -17.42 10.26
CA PRO A 122 -2.11 -16.51 9.62
C PRO A 122 -2.76 -15.81 8.41
N MET A 123 -2.41 -14.56 8.20
CA MET A 123 -2.94 -13.75 7.10
C MET A 123 -1.81 -13.05 6.34
N LEU A 124 -1.84 -13.13 5.03
CA LEU A 124 -0.98 -12.38 4.12
C LEU A 124 -1.79 -11.25 3.47
N LEU A 125 -1.46 -10.03 3.81
CA LEU A 125 -2.00 -8.85 3.14
C LEU A 125 -1.08 -8.48 1.98
N VAL A 126 -1.66 -8.31 0.79
CA VAL A 126 -0.92 -7.97 -0.43
C VAL A 126 -1.39 -6.61 -0.95
N PHE A 127 -0.58 -5.59 -0.78
CA PHE A 127 -0.84 -4.23 -1.22
C PHE A 127 -0.41 -4.05 -2.66
N LEU A 128 -1.35 -3.67 -3.52
CA LEU A 128 -1.20 -3.66 -4.96
C LEU A 128 -1.65 -2.32 -5.56
N ALA A 129 -0.84 -1.78 -6.47
CA ALA A 129 -1.23 -0.64 -7.30
C ALA A 129 -1.36 -1.08 -8.75
N HIS A 130 -2.52 -0.86 -9.38
CA HIS A 130 -2.85 -1.34 -10.72
C HIS A 130 -1.88 -0.88 -11.82
N TRP A 131 -1.29 0.29 -11.65
CA TRP A 131 -0.32 0.90 -12.58
C TRP A 131 1.11 0.42 -12.36
N CYS A 132 1.42 -0.26 -11.24
CA CYS A 132 2.77 -0.67 -10.88
C CYS A 132 3.22 -1.88 -11.70
N PRO A 133 4.32 -1.80 -12.49
CA PRO A 133 4.81 -2.93 -13.26
C PRO A 133 5.19 -4.14 -12.39
N HIS A 134 5.74 -3.88 -11.20
CA HIS A 134 6.12 -4.94 -10.25
C HIS A 134 4.90 -5.69 -9.69
N CYS A 135 3.76 -5.00 -9.48
CA CYS A 135 2.51 -5.67 -9.09
C CYS A 135 1.96 -6.55 -10.20
N ASN A 136 2.03 -6.07 -11.46
CA ASN A 136 1.63 -6.88 -12.63
C ASN A 136 2.50 -8.14 -12.79
N ALA A 137 3.77 -8.10 -12.39
CA ALA A 137 4.66 -9.25 -12.40
C ALA A 137 4.47 -10.18 -11.20
N GLU A 138 4.05 -9.64 -10.04
CA GLU A 138 3.90 -10.40 -8.80
C GLU A 138 2.61 -11.22 -8.74
N ILE A 139 1.48 -10.69 -9.25
CA ILE A 139 0.20 -11.40 -9.21
C ILE A 139 0.27 -12.80 -9.82
N PRO A 140 0.82 -13.01 -11.03
CA PRO A 140 0.95 -14.35 -11.60
C PRO A 140 1.80 -15.30 -10.74
N ARG A 141 2.83 -14.79 -10.05
CA ARG A 141 3.68 -15.59 -9.14
C ARG A 141 2.95 -16.00 -7.87
N LEU A 142 2.12 -15.11 -7.31
CA LEU A 142 1.26 -15.45 -6.18
C LEU A 142 0.24 -16.54 -6.56
N ILE A 143 -0.34 -16.45 -7.76
CA ILE A 143 -1.26 -17.46 -8.30
C ILE A 143 -0.53 -18.80 -8.51
N GLU A 144 0.66 -18.78 -9.13
CA GLU A 144 1.50 -19.97 -9.31
C GLU A 144 1.88 -20.58 -7.95
N TRP A 145 2.23 -19.78 -6.96
CA TRP A 145 2.52 -20.26 -5.60
C TRP A 145 1.31 -20.94 -4.97
N LYS A 146 0.12 -20.38 -5.12
CA LYS A 146 -1.14 -21.00 -4.68
C LYS A 146 -1.38 -22.35 -5.36
N GLU A 147 -1.12 -22.46 -6.66
CA GLU A 147 -1.36 -23.66 -7.47
C GLU A 147 -0.28 -24.73 -7.27
N SER A 148 0.88 -24.39 -6.73
CA SER A 148 2.03 -25.29 -6.56
C SER A 148 1.96 -26.18 -5.33
N ASP A 149 0.90 -26.14 -4.54
CA ASP A 149 0.75 -26.83 -3.25
C ASP A 149 1.82 -26.45 -2.20
N GLN A 150 2.56 -25.36 -2.43
CA GLN A 150 3.57 -24.85 -1.49
C GLN A 150 3.01 -23.81 -0.53
N MET A 151 1.92 -23.14 -0.92
CA MET A 151 1.25 -22.18 -0.05
C MET A 151 0.56 -22.93 1.10
N PRO A 152 0.78 -22.54 2.38
CA PRO A 152 0.12 -23.20 3.51
C PRO A 152 -1.41 -23.10 3.41
N ASP A 153 -2.12 -24.20 3.57
CA ASP A 153 -3.60 -24.26 3.54
C ASP A 153 -4.25 -23.38 4.61
N SER A 154 -3.55 -23.13 5.72
CA SER A 154 -4.04 -22.26 6.79
C SER A 154 -3.86 -20.78 6.52
N LEU A 155 -3.07 -20.39 5.50
CA LEU A 155 -2.77 -18.99 5.19
C LEU A 155 -3.93 -18.33 4.46
N GLU A 156 -4.52 -17.33 5.09
CA GLU A 156 -5.51 -16.46 4.45
C GLU A 156 -4.79 -15.36 3.66
N VAL A 157 -5.17 -15.14 2.41
CA VAL A 157 -4.60 -14.08 1.57
C VAL A 157 -5.68 -13.06 1.26
N VAL A 158 -5.37 -11.77 1.42
CA VAL A 158 -6.27 -10.67 1.06
C VAL A 158 -5.48 -9.60 0.30
N GLY A 159 -6.00 -9.23 -0.87
CA GLY A 159 -5.49 -8.08 -1.62
C GLY A 159 -5.99 -6.76 -1.03
N VAL A 160 -5.15 -5.75 -1.08
CA VAL A 160 -5.54 -4.36 -0.81
C VAL A 160 -5.10 -3.52 -2.00
N THR A 161 -6.07 -3.04 -2.80
CA THR A 161 -5.74 -2.14 -3.90
C THR A 161 -5.57 -0.74 -3.36
N THR A 162 -4.38 -0.18 -3.55
CA THR A 162 -3.98 1.11 -2.96
C THR A 162 -3.25 1.98 -3.96
N GLY A 163 -3.10 3.27 -3.67
CA GLY A 163 -2.44 4.22 -4.55
C GLY A 163 -3.07 4.30 -5.94
N SER A 164 -4.35 3.96 -6.07
CA SER A 164 -5.08 3.93 -7.33
C SER A 164 -5.18 5.33 -7.94
N ARG A 165 -5.10 5.42 -9.27
CA ARG A 165 -5.07 6.69 -10.02
C ARG A 165 -5.71 6.51 -11.38
N ASP A 166 -6.72 7.29 -11.68
CA ASP A 166 -7.51 7.20 -12.91
C ASP A 166 -6.75 7.62 -14.18
N ASP A 167 -5.64 8.32 -14.02
CA ASP A 167 -4.75 8.76 -15.10
C ASP A 167 -3.64 7.74 -15.44
N GLN A 168 -3.63 6.58 -14.77
CA GLN A 168 -2.60 5.57 -14.93
C GLN A 168 -3.07 4.31 -15.67
N PRO A 169 -2.13 3.49 -16.23
CA PRO A 169 -2.48 2.24 -16.89
C PRO A 169 -3.27 1.28 -16.00
N ASN A 170 -4.05 0.39 -16.63
CA ASN A 170 -4.85 -0.65 -15.97
C ASN A 170 -5.97 -0.11 -15.05
N TRP A 171 -6.44 1.10 -15.30
CA TRP A 171 -7.63 1.63 -14.64
C TRP A 171 -8.90 1.03 -15.27
N PRO A 172 -9.93 0.69 -14.51
CA PRO A 172 -10.02 0.77 -13.06
C PRO A 172 -9.40 -0.47 -12.36
N PRO A 173 -8.92 -0.34 -11.09
CA PRO A 173 -8.33 -1.47 -10.35
C PRO A 173 -9.26 -2.67 -10.18
N SER A 174 -10.56 -2.48 -10.07
CA SER A 174 -11.54 -3.56 -10.02
C SER A 174 -11.47 -4.46 -11.27
N GLN A 175 -11.47 -3.87 -12.47
CA GLN A 175 -11.36 -4.62 -13.72
C GLN A 175 -9.96 -5.22 -13.89
N TRP A 176 -8.92 -4.49 -13.49
CA TRP A 176 -7.55 -4.99 -13.53
C TRP A 176 -7.36 -6.28 -12.74
N LEU A 177 -7.92 -6.39 -11.54
CA LEU A 177 -7.84 -7.63 -10.76
C LEU A 177 -8.61 -8.78 -11.42
N VAL A 178 -9.73 -8.50 -12.09
CA VAL A 178 -10.45 -9.50 -12.91
C VAL A 178 -9.58 -9.96 -14.08
N ASP A 179 -8.95 -9.04 -14.81
CA ASP A 179 -8.08 -9.34 -15.95
C ASP A 179 -6.81 -10.10 -15.53
N MET A 180 -6.35 -9.87 -14.28
CA MET A 180 -5.22 -10.59 -13.68
C MET A 180 -5.61 -11.90 -13.02
N GLU A 181 -6.88 -12.29 -13.08
CA GLU A 181 -7.41 -13.54 -12.48
C GLU A 181 -7.14 -13.65 -10.98
N TRP A 182 -7.18 -12.51 -10.24
CA TRP A 182 -6.96 -12.46 -8.79
C TRP A 182 -7.93 -13.37 -8.03
N PRO A 183 -7.48 -14.42 -7.32
CA PRO A 183 -8.35 -15.46 -6.80
C PRO A 183 -8.79 -15.27 -5.34
N TRP A 184 -8.40 -14.19 -4.69
CA TRP A 184 -8.67 -13.94 -3.26
C TRP A 184 -9.58 -12.75 -3.05
N ALA A 185 -10.03 -12.58 -1.81
CA ALA A 185 -10.75 -11.39 -1.39
C ALA A 185 -9.91 -10.12 -1.57
N VAL A 186 -10.58 -8.99 -1.71
CA VAL A 186 -9.92 -7.69 -1.88
C VAL A 186 -10.61 -6.62 -1.04
N MET A 187 -9.82 -5.71 -0.48
CA MET A 187 -10.26 -4.43 0.07
C MET A 187 -9.82 -3.33 -0.88
N ALA A 188 -10.73 -2.45 -1.26
CA ALA A 188 -10.38 -1.21 -1.95
C ALA A 188 -9.91 -0.18 -0.90
N ASP A 189 -8.71 0.36 -1.07
CA ASP A 189 -8.21 1.40 -0.17
C ASP A 189 -8.86 2.75 -0.47
N SER A 190 -8.75 3.66 0.46
CA SER A 190 -9.19 5.03 0.27
C SER A 190 -8.30 5.78 -0.73
N GLU A 191 -8.80 6.89 -1.25
CA GLU A 191 -8.02 7.80 -2.10
C GLU A 191 -6.74 8.30 -1.39
N ASN A 192 -6.79 8.40 -0.05
CA ASN A 192 -5.65 8.81 0.79
C ASN A 192 -4.70 7.65 1.16
N GLN A 193 -4.98 6.41 0.72
CA GLN A 193 -4.16 5.24 1.05
C GLN A 193 -4.15 4.92 2.55
N ASP A 194 -5.28 5.08 3.22
CA ASP A 194 -5.37 4.94 4.68
C ASP A 194 -4.99 3.52 5.15
N ALA A 195 -5.35 2.47 4.39
CA ALA A 195 -4.94 1.10 4.69
C ALA A 195 -3.42 0.90 4.55
N ALA A 196 -2.83 1.38 3.46
CA ALA A 196 -1.40 1.24 3.22
C ALA A 196 -0.59 1.98 4.30
N TYR A 197 -0.96 3.20 4.62
CA TYR A 197 -0.28 3.98 5.67
C TYR A 197 -0.45 3.34 7.05
N ALA A 198 -1.63 2.84 7.39
CA ALA A 198 -1.85 2.16 8.66
C ALA A 198 -0.96 0.92 8.82
N MET A 199 -0.71 0.19 7.74
CA MET A 199 0.16 -0.99 7.72
C MET A 199 1.64 -0.67 7.44
N GLY A 200 2.00 0.61 7.33
CA GLY A 200 3.37 1.06 7.08
C GLY A 200 3.93 0.65 5.73
N VAL A 201 3.06 0.54 4.72
CA VAL A 201 3.42 0.14 3.35
C VAL A 201 3.65 1.39 2.49
N GLY A 202 4.88 1.54 1.98
CA GLY A 202 5.26 2.65 1.09
C GLY A 202 5.78 2.21 -0.28
N GLY A 203 5.89 0.91 -0.54
CA GLY A 203 6.36 0.33 -1.80
C GLY A 203 5.44 -0.78 -2.30
N TYR A 204 5.34 -0.95 -3.63
CA TYR A 204 4.43 -1.93 -4.24
C TYR A 204 5.17 -2.92 -5.14
N PRO A 205 4.75 -4.22 -5.14
CA PRO A 205 3.82 -4.81 -4.18
C PRO A 205 4.36 -4.73 -2.76
N GLY A 206 3.47 -4.52 -1.78
CA GLY A 206 3.80 -4.59 -0.36
C GLY A 206 3.16 -5.83 0.25
N LEU A 207 3.91 -6.61 1.01
CA LEU A 207 3.44 -7.82 1.66
C LEU A 207 3.58 -7.68 3.19
N VAL A 208 2.49 -7.94 3.92
CA VAL A 208 2.45 -7.93 5.38
C VAL A 208 1.93 -9.29 5.84
N LEU A 209 2.77 -10.07 6.51
CA LEU A 209 2.40 -11.37 7.06
C LEU A 209 2.09 -11.22 8.55
N LEU A 210 0.90 -11.63 8.93
CA LEU A 210 0.40 -11.61 10.30
C LEU A 210 0.21 -13.04 10.82
N ASP A 211 0.36 -13.22 12.13
CA ASP A 211 -0.09 -14.45 12.78
C ASP A 211 -1.61 -14.46 13.04
N GLY A 212 -2.12 -15.53 13.65
CA GLY A 212 -3.55 -15.66 13.95
C GLY A 212 -4.09 -14.65 14.96
N ASP A 213 -3.23 -14.03 15.74
CA ASP A 213 -3.57 -13.00 16.72
C ASP A 213 -3.41 -11.57 16.16
N GLY A 214 -3.00 -11.44 14.90
CA GLY A 214 -2.80 -10.17 14.21
C GLY A 214 -1.44 -9.52 14.52
N THR A 215 -0.49 -10.26 15.03
CA THR A 215 0.88 -9.79 15.24
C THR A 215 1.67 -9.85 13.92
N VAL A 216 2.44 -8.82 13.64
CA VAL A 216 3.31 -8.80 12.45
C VAL A 216 4.42 -9.84 12.60
N LEU A 217 4.44 -10.81 11.69
CA LEU A 217 5.50 -11.80 11.59
C LEU A 217 6.65 -11.33 10.70
N ALA A 218 6.33 -10.74 9.56
CA ALA A 218 7.31 -10.20 8.64
C ALA A 218 6.64 -9.25 7.63
N ARG A 219 7.42 -8.32 7.08
CA ARG A 219 6.98 -7.47 5.95
C ARG A 219 8.05 -7.43 4.87
N ARG A 220 7.61 -7.23 3.64
CA ARG A 220 8.50 -6.97 2.50
C ARG A 220 7.82 -6.14 1.44
N SER A 221 8.58 -5.55 0.53
CA SER A 221 8.07 -4.94 -0.69
C SER A 221 8.88 -5.39 -1.90
N GLY A 222 8.32 -5.19 -3.10
CA GLY A 222 8.91 -5.63 -4.36
C GLY A 222 8.60 -7.07 -4.71
N GLU A 223 9.02 -7.46 -5.91
CA GLU A 223 8.78 -8.79 -6.48
C GLU A 223 9.48 -9.91 -5.71
N ALA A 224 8.87 -11.09 -5.74
CA ALA A 224 9.45 -12.33 -5.26
C ALA A 224 9.19 -13.47 -6.25
N SER A 225 10.12 -14.37 -6.42
CA SER A 225 9.85 -15.66 -7.08
C SER A 225 8.99 -16.53 -6.16
N VAL A 226 8.35 -17.56 -6.74
CA VAL A 226 7.55 -18.54 -5.98
C VAL A 226 8.39 -19.18 -4.85
N SER A 227 9.66 -19.51 -5.12
CA SER A 227 10.57 -20.04 -4.11
C SER A 227 10.84 -19.05 -2.98
N GLU A 228 11.09 -17.77 -3.32
CA GLU A 228 11.33 -16.74 -2.31
C GLU A 228 10.10 -16.45 -1.46
N LEU A 229 8.88 -16.45 -2.05
CA LEU A 229 7.63 -16.35 -1.31
C LEU A 229 7.46 -17.50 -0.32
N ASN A 230 7.67 -18.72 -0.81
CA ASN A 230 7.57 -19.93 0.00
C ASN A 230 8.55 -19.90 1.17
N ASP A 231 9.83 -19.64 0.89
CA ASP A 231 10.88 -19.63 1.90
C ASP A 231 10.66 -18.50 2.92
N TRP A 232 10.22 -17.32 2.48
CA TRP A 232 9.94 -16.18 3.33
C TRP A 232 8.78 -16.45 4.29
N VAL A 233 7.66 -16.98 3.77
CA VAL A 233 6.50 -17.34 4.60
C VAL A 233 6.83 -18.49 5.56
N ALA A 234 7.49 -19.53 5.05
CA ALA A 234 7.87 -20.69 5.88
C ALA A 234 8.85 -20.32 7.01
N ALA A 235 9.75 -19.36 6.77
CA ALA A 235 10.67 -18.88 7.79
C ALA A 235 10.00 -18.04 8.87
N ALA A 236 8.92 -17.30 8.52
CA ALA A 236 8.22 -16.41 9.43
C ALA A 236 7.10 -17.08 10.22
N LEU A 237 6.46 -18.10 9.64
CA LEU A 237 5.40 -18.85 10.35
C LEU A 237 5.99 -19.70 11.47
N PRO A 238 5.36 -19.73 12.67
CA PRO A 238 5.79 -20.61 13.74
C PRO A 238 5.69 -22.08 13.30
N SER A 239 6.69 -22.87 13.66
CA SER A 239 6.66 -24.32 13.41
C SER A 239 5.46 -24.93 14.13
N ALA A 240 4.66 -25.71 13.41
CA ALA A 240 3.49 -26.42 13.95
C ALA A 240 3.90 -27.49 14.96
#